data_a38b3afdda68e85d24e63c2ab8562335
#
_entry.id   a38b3afdda68e85d24e63c2ab8562335
#
_cell.length_a   1.000
_cell.length_b   1.000
_cell.length_c   1.000
_cell.angle_alpha   90.00
_cell.angle_beta   90.00
_cell.angle_gamma   90.00
#
_symmetry.space_group_name_H-M   'P 1'
#
loop_
_entity.id
_entity.type
_entity.pdbx_description
1 polymer ?
#
loop_
_entity_poly.entity_id
_entity_poly.type
_entity_poly.pdbx_seq_one_letter_code
_entity_poly.pdbx_strand_id
1 'polypeptide(L)'
;ELGFRNAMGMYPDVNMHVIGKNEFLQEVQTVCKNNLDKRTAFLCSGDSYALMIMQWAAKEGYEIPKDFGLMGFDDISVLQYISPKLTTVSTNVEGVASTAVVELIQQIESEVYSPKSIYLNHKILDRDTL
;
A
#
# COMPACT_ATOMS: atom_id res chain seq x y z
N GLU A 1 3.06 -3.15 -9.12
CA GLU A 1 3.47 -2.11 -10.08
C GLU A 1 2.65 -2.17 -11.37
N LEU A 2 2.55 -3.32 -12.04
CA LEU A 2 1.84 -3.44 -13.33
C LEU A 2 0.37 -2.97 -13.24
N GLY A 3 -0.39 -3.42 -12.24
CA GLY A 3 -1.78 -3.02 -12.04
C GLY A 3 -1.94 -1.51 -11.84
N PHE A 4 -1.02 -0.90 -11.08
CA PHE A 4 -0.99 0.55 -10.89
C PHE A 4 -0.72 1.29 -12.21
N ARG A 5 0.27 0.87 -12.99
CA ARG A 5 0.56 1.46 -14.31
C ARG A 5 -0.62 1.36 -15.27
N ASN A 6 -1.29 0.20 -15.29
CA ASN A 6 -2.47 -0.01 -16.13
C ASN A 6 -3.61 0.94 -15.73
N ALA A 7 -3.87 1.10 -14.43
CA ALA A 7 -4.87 2.03 -13.93
C ALA A 7 -4.52 3.49 -14.30
N MET A 8 -3.26 3.89 -14.12
CA MET A 8 -2.80 5.25 -14.44
C MET A 8 -2.91 5.58 -15.93
N GLY A 9 -2.86 4.59 -16.83
CA GLY A 9 -3.09 4.79 -18.26
C GLY A 9 -4.48 5.35 -18.61
N MET A 10 -5.44 5.26 -17.68
CA MET A 10 -6.77 5.86 -17.82
C MET A 10 -6.82 7.35 -17.40
N TYR A 11 -5.73 7.88 -16.85
CA TYR A 11 -5.63 9.25 -16.32
C TYR A 11 -4.43 9.98 -16.93
N PRO A 12 -4.48 10.38 -18.21
CA PRO A 12 -3.33 10.95 -18.92
C PRO A 12 -2.82 12.28 -18.35
N ASP A 13 -3.67 13.00 -17.62
CA ASP A 13 -3.32 14.28 -16.99
C ASP A 13 -2.59 14.12 -15.64
N VAL A 14 -2.46 12.88 -15.14
CA VAL A 14 -1.77 12.59 -13.89
C VAL A 14 -0.36 12.10 -14.16
N ASN A 15 0.62 12.83 -13.66
CA ASN A 15 2.02 12.41 -13.73
C ASN A 15 2.29 11.27 -12.76
N MET A 16 2.87 10.19 -13.26
CA MET A 16 3.26 9.04 -12.47
C MET A 16 4.78 8.96 -12.34
N HIS A 17 5.26 8.79 -11.12
CA HIS A 17 6.66 8.51 -10.83
C HIS A 17 6.76 7.23 -9.99
N VAL A 18 7.70 6.34 -10.35
CA VAL A 18 7.93 5.09 -9.60
C VAL A 18 9.23 5.22 -8.84
N ILE A 19 9.15 5.13 -7.53
CA ILE A 19 10.27 5.25 -6.60
C ILE A 19 10.78 3.84 -6.26
N GLY A 20 12.08 3.62 -6.42
CA GLY A 20 12.75 2.37 -6.09
C GLY A 20 13.00 2.21 -4.58
N LYS A 21 13.46 1.02 -4.16
CA LYS A 21 13.74 0.75 -2.74
C LYS A 21 14.96 1.50 -2.21
N ASN A 22 15.96 1.70 -3.06
CA ASN A 22 17.20 2.36 -2.66
C ASN A 22 16.97 3.87 -2.56
N GLU A 23 17.31 4.44 -1.39
CA GLU A 23 17.20 5.89 -1.14
C GLU A 23 15.78 6.47 -1.31
N PHE A 24 14.74 5.62 -1.16
CA PHE A 24 13.36 6.01 -1.47
C PHE A 24 12.90 7.28 -0.71
N LEU A 25 13.33 7.49 0.54
CA LEU A 25 12.99 8.70 1.29
C LEU A 25 13.61 9.96 0.67
N GLN A 26 14.80 9.87 0.07
CA GLN A 26 15.42 10.99 -0.64
C GLN A 26 14.64 11.33 -1.91
N GLU A 27 14.16 10.30 -2.63
CA GLU A 27 13.29 10.51 -3.79
C GLU A 27 11.94 11.11 -3.38
N VAL A 28 11.30 10.60 -2.31
CA VAL A 28 10.07 11.19 -1.72
C VAL A 28 10.29 12.67 -1.39
N GLN A 29 11.39 13.00 -0.71
CA GLN A 29 11.75 14.39 -0.39
C GLN A 29 11.89 15.25 -1.65
N THR A 30 12.53 14.72 -2.69
CA THR A 30 12.71 15.42 -3.95
C THR A 30 11.38 15.68 -4.65
N VAL A 31 10.47 14.67 -4.66
CA VAL A 31 9.12 14.81 -5.23
C VAL A 31 8.33 15.88 -4.46
N CYS A 32 8.36 15.85 -3.13
CA CYS A 32 7.67 16.85 -2.31
C CYS A 32 8.18 18.26 -2.61
N LYS A 33 9.49 18.47 -2.62
CA LYS A 33 10.10 19.80 -2.90
C LYS A 33 9.76 20.34 -4.29
N ASN A 34 9.68 19.47 -5.29
CA ASN A 34 9.46 19.87 -6.68
C ASN A 34 7.97 20.03 -7.04
N ASN A 35 7.05 19.65 -6.17
CA ASN A 35 5.62 19.65 -6.46
C ASN A 35 4.79 20.37 -5.37
N LEU A 36 5.34 21.38 -4.71
CA LEU A 36 4.68 22.14 -3.66
C LEU A 36 3.37 22.81 -4.10
N ASP A 37 3.21 23.07 -5.39
CA ASP A 37 2.06 23.68 -6.04
C ASP A 37 1.06 22.66 -6.61
N LYS A 38 1.35 21.36 -6.48
CA LYS A 38 0.56 20.28 -7.09
C LYS A 38 0.04 19.31 -6.04
N ARG A 39 -1.14 18.78 -6.30
CA ARG A 39 -1.65 17.66 -5.50
C ARG A 39 -0.78 16.42 -5.77
N THR A 40 -0.13 15.95 -4.74
CA THR A 40 0.74 14.77 -4.77
C THR A 40 0.17 13.71 -3.85
N ALA A 41 0.25 12.45 -4.26
CA ALA A 41 -0.07 11.31 -3.41
C ALA A 41 0.95 10.19 -3.61
N PHE A 42 1.27 9.49 -2.53
CA PHE A 42 2.16 8.32 -2.55
C PHE A 42 1.34 7.06 -2.31
N LEU A 43 1.44 6.10 -3.24
CA LEU A 43 0.95 4.75 -3.07
C LEU A 43 2.14 3.83 -2.75
N CYS A 44 2.17 3.30 -1.55
CA CYS A 44 3.24 2.41 -1.09
C CYS A 44 2.89 0.94 -1.38
N SER A 45 3.89 0.15 -1.72
CA SER A 45 3.75 -1.30 -1.92
C SER A 45 3.62 -2.09 -0.61
N GLY A 46 3.65 -1.42 0.53
CA GLY A 46 3.45 -1.98 1.86
C GLY A 46 3.35 -0.87 2.90
N ASP A 47 2.62 -1.12 3.99
CA ASP A 47 2.38 -0.16 5.07
C ASP A 47 3.67 0.28 5.76
N SER A 48 4.67 -0.58 5.82
CA SER A 48 5.98 -0.24 6.42
C SER A 48 6.64 0.95 5.71
N TYR A 49 6.56 1.02 4.38
CA TYR A 49 7.06 2.18 3.64
C TYR A 49 6.24 3.44 3.92
N ALA A 50 4.90 3.30 3.98
CA ALA A 50 4.04 4.41 4.34
C ALA A 50 4.35 4.96 5.74
N LEU A 51 4.57 4.08 6.73
CA LEU A 51 4.99 4.49 8.07
C LEU A 51 6.32 5.23 8.10
N MET A 52 7.29 4.83 7.28
CA MET A 52 8.56 5.54 7.15
C MET A 52 8.37 6.94 6.55
N ILE A 53 7.48 7.08 5.56
CA ILE A 53 7.12 8.39 4.98
C ILE A 53 6.41 9.25 6.04
N MET A 54 5.47 8.70 6.80
CA MET A 54 4.77 9.43 7.88
C MET A 54 5.76 9.93 8.94
N GLN A 55 6.71 9.09 9.35
CA GLN A 55 7.73 9.47 10.31
C GLN A 55 8.66 10.57 9.77
N TRP A 56 9.05 10.46 8.50
CA TRP A 56 9.84 11.49 7.83
C TRP A 56 9.05 12.79 7.71
N ALA A 57 7.81 12.76 7.24
CA ALA A 57 6.94 13.92 7.10
C ALA A 57 6.80 14.69 8.42
N ALA A 58 6.55 13.97 9.53
CA ALA A 58 6.45 14.58 10.86
C ALA A 58 7.75 15.29 11.29
N LYS A 59 8.93 14.76 10.94
CA LYS A 59 10.23 15.39 11.24
C LYS A 59 10.49 16.64 10.42
N GLU A 60 10.07 16.63 9.15
CA GLU A 60 10.27 17.74 8.21
C GLU A 60 9.16 18.81 8.29
N GLY A 61 8.13 18.58 9.09
CA GLY A 61 7.03 19.50 9.28
C GLY A 61 5.93 19.45 8.22
N TYR A 62 5.85 18.37 7.45
CA TYR A 62 4.75 18.13 6.50
C TYR A 62 3.52 17.58 7.22
N GLU A 63 2.33 18.04 6.78
CA GLU A 63 1.03 17.58 7.26
C GLU A 63 0.36 16.65 6.22
N ILE A 64 0.00 15.43 6.65
CA ILE A 64 -0.75 14.46 5.84
C ILE A 64 -2.22 14.49 6.27
N PRO A 65 -3.19 14.64 5.35
CA PRO A 65 -3.10 14.64 3.89
C PRO A 65 -2.95 16.04 3.24
N LYS A 66 -2.76 17.09 4.01
CA LYS A 66 -2.79 18.47 3.54
C LYS A 66 -1.72 18.78 2.48
N ASP A 67 -0.48 18.37 2.74
CA ASP A 67 0.66 18.64 1.84
C ASP A 67 0.79 17.55 0.78
N PHE A 68 0.49 16.30 1.13
CA PHE A 68 0.38 15.17 0.20
C PHE A 68 -0.46 14.04 0.80
N GLY A 69 -1.14 13.28 -0.08
CA GLY A 69 -1.85 12.07 0.30
C GLY A 69 -0.93 10.87 0.44
N LEU A 70 -1.31 9.90 1.25
CA LEU A 70 -0.54 8.69 1.48
C LEU A 70 -1.45 7.46 1.61
N MET A 71 -1.11 6.40 0.87
CA MET A 71 -1.80 5.12 0.92
C MET A 71 -0.80 3.99 1.07
N GLY A 72 -1.11 3.07 1.98
CA GLY A 72 -0.35 1.85 2.22
C GLY A 72 -0.95 0.61 1.55
N PHE A 73 -0.42 -0.56 1.93
CA PHE A 73 -0.85 -1.87 1.48
C PHE A 73 -0.53 -2.89 2.58
N ASP A 74 -1.43 -3.84 2.85
CA ASP A 74 -1.42 -4.97 3.77
C ASP A 74 -2.33 -4.83 5.00
N ASP A 75 -2.61 -3.63 5.51
CA ASP A 75 -3.37 -3.36 6.74
C ASP A 75 -2.74 -4.04 7.97
N ILE A 76 -1.45 -3.80 8.18
CA ILE A 76 -0.73 -4.39 9.32
C ILE A 76 -1.26 -3.89 10.66
N SER A 77 -1.22 -4.75 11.68
CA SER A 77 -1.86 -4.50 12.99
C SER A 77 -1.38 -3.23 13.70
N VAL A 78 -0.14 -2.78 13.46
CA VAL A 78 0.41 -1.56 14.08
C VAL A 78 -0.35 -0.30 13.67
N LEU A 79 -1.06 -0.30 12.53
CA LEU A 79 -1.81 0.86 12.05
C LEU A 79 -2.92 1.32 13.01
N GLN A 80 -3.41 0.42 13.88
CA GLN A 80 -4.41 0.78 14.89
C GLN A 80 -3.88 1.75 15.96
N TYR A 81 -2.56 1.87 16.11
CA TYR A 81 -1.91 2.68 17.16
C TYR A 81 -1.32 4.00 16.65
N ILE A 82 -1.41 4.28 15.35
CA ILE A 82 -0.84 5.49 14.75
C ILE A 82 -1.91 6.58 14.52
N SER A 83 -1.45 7.82 14.42
CA SER A 83 -2.27 8.97 14.01
C SER A 83 -1.42 9.90 13.13
N PRO A 84 -1.98 10.40 12.01
CA PRO A 84 -3.29 10.07 11.42
C PRO A 84 -3.42 8.60 11.06
N LYS A 85 -4.66 8.09 10.92
CA LYS A 85 -4.92 6.71 10.50
C LYS A 85 -4.58 6.54 9.01
N LEU A 86 -3.73 5.58 8.70
CA LEU A 86 -3.29 5.32 7.33
C LEU A 86 -4.39 4.66 6.50
N THR A 87 -4.75 5.27 5.38
CA THR A 87 -5.53 4.63 4.30
C THR A 87 -4.70 3.50 3.70
N THR A 88 -5.26 2.31 3.58
CA THR A 88 -4.51 1.13 3.10
C THR A 88 -5.40 0.13 2.39
N VAL A 89 -4.79 -0.80 1.66
CA VAL A 89 -5.48 -1.98 1.11
C VAL A 89 -5.36 -3.13 2.10
N SER A 90 -6.48 -3.61 2.64
CA SER A 90 -6.52 -4.84 3.44
C SER A 90 -6.56 -6.05 2.52
N THR A 91 -5.57 -6.93 2.64
CA THR A 91 -5.40 -8.14 1.83
C THR A 91 -6.09 -9.36 2.41
N ASN A 92 -6.88 -9.22 3.50
CA ASN A 92 -7.58 -10.31 4.18
C ASN A 92 -6.63 -11.47 4.56
N VAL A 93 -5.55 -11.14 5.25
CA VAL A 93 -4.49 -12.09 5.64
C VAL A 93 -5.04 -13.33 6.35
N GLU A 94 -6.03 -13.16 7.25
CA GLU A 94 -6.67 -14.27 7.96
C GLU A 94 -7.41 -15.21 6.99
N GLY A 95 -8.13 -14.67 6.02
CA GLY A 95 -8.78 -15.45 4.97
C GLY A 95 -7.79 -16.19 4.09
N VAL A 96 -6.67 -15.56 3.76
CA VAL A 96 -5.56 -16.19 3.01
C VAL A 96 -5.00 -17.36 3.80
N ALA A 97 -4.66 -17.14 5.07
CA ALA A 97 -4.06 -18.17 5.92
C ALA A 97 -5.01 -19.35 6.14
N SER A 98 -6.27 -19.10 6.47
CA SER A 98 -7.26 -20.17 6.70
C SER A 98 -7.53 -20.97 5.42
N THR A 99 -7.67 -20.30 4.28
CA THR A 99 -7.87 -20.97 2.99
C THR A 99 -6.65 -21.84 2.63
N ALA A 100 -5.45 -21.32 2.81
CA ALA A 100 -4.22 -22.07 2.52
C ALA A 100 -4.12 -23.37 3.37
N VAL A 101 -4.46 -23.28 4.67
CA VAL A 101 -4.45 -24.45 5.55
C VAL A 101 -5.49 -25.47 5.13
N VAL A 102 -6.73 -25.05 4.85
CA VAL A 102 -7.80 -25.95 4.39
C VAL A 102 -7.40 -26.67 3.10
N GLU A 103 -6.88 -25.92 2.13
CA GLU A 103 -6.44 -26.50 0.86
C GLU A 103 -5.28 -27.49 1.03
N LEU A 104 -4.34 -27.17 1.91
CA LEU A 104 -3.22 -28.06 2.22
C LEU A 104 -3.71 -29.38 2.83
N ILE A 105 -4.61 -29.32 3.82
CA ILE A 105 -5.19 -30.51 4.46
C ILE A 105 -5.93 -31.36 3.44
N GLN A 106 -6.77 -30.75 2.60
CA GLN A 106 -7.51 -31.48 1.57
C GLN A 106 -6.58 -32.20 0.58
N GLN A 107 -5.47 -31.59 0.18
CA GLN A 107 -4.50 -32.21 -0.71
C GLN A 107 -3.77 -33.40 -0.04
N ILE A 108 -3.46 -33.28 1.26
CA ILE A 108 -2.84 -34.38 2.01
C ILE A 108 -3.82 -35.56 2.15
N GLU A 109 -5.09 -35.30 2.49
CA GLU A 109 -6.10 -36.35 2.70
C GLU A 109 -6.53 -37.03 1.40
N SER A 110 -6.59 -36.31 0.31
CA SER A 110 -6.99 -36.86 -1.00
C SER A 110 -5.88 -37.60 -1.73
N GLU A 111 -4.63 -37.50 -1.29
CA GLU A 111 -3.42 -38.01 -1.98
C GLU A 111 -3.28 -37.54 -3.44
N VAL A 112 -4.05 -36.53 -3.83
CA VAL A 112 -4.07 -35.96 -5.18
C VAL A 112 -3.55 -34.53 -5.13
N TYR A 113 -2.44 -34.29 -5.81
CA TYR A 113 -1.93 -32.94 -6.03
C TYR A 113 -2.64 -32.29 -7.22
N SER A 114 -3.46 -31.28 -6.95
CA SER A 114 -4.13 -30.48 -7.98
C SER A 114 -3.83 -29.00 -7.75
N PRO A 115 -2.87 -28.42 -8.52
CA PRO A 115 -2.57 -26.98 -8.39
C PRO A 115 -3.78 -26.16 -8.82
N LYS A 116 -4.19 -25.22 -7.96
CA LYS A 116 -5.26 -24.27 -8.26
C LYS A 116 -4.92 -22.87 -7.76
N SER A 117 -5.50 -21.87 -8.38
CA SER A 117 -5.40 -20.48 -7.94
C SER A 117 -6.71 -20.07 -7.30
N ILE A 118 -6.63 -19.57 -6.06
CA ILE A 118 -7.79 -19.08 -5.31
C ILE A 118 -7.63 -17.58 -5.11
N TYR A 119 -8.63 -16.82 -5.54
CA TYR A 119 -8.65 -15.37 -5.41
C TYR A 119 -9.55 -14.98 -4.22
N LEU A 120 -8.99 -14.21 -3.30
CA LEU A 120 -9.71 -13.69 -2.15
C LEU A 120 -9.96 -12.19 -2.32
N ASN A 121 -11.06 -11.72 -1.78
CA ASN A 121 -11.42 -10.30 -1.84
C ASN A 121 -10.48 -9.47 -0.97
N HIS A 122 -10.10 -8.33 -1.49
CA HIS A 122 -9.42 -7.25 -0.77
C HIS A 122 -10.38 -6.09 -0.51
N LYS A 123 -10.01 -5.17 0.38
CA LYS A 123 -10.77 -3.95 0.68
C LYS A 123 -9.82 -2.76 0.75
N ILE A 124 -10.27 -1.62 0.24
CA ILE A 124 -9.63 -0.35 0.55
C ILE A 124 -10.25 0.15 1.84
N LEU A 125 -9.42 0.43 2.82
CA LEU A 125 -9.80 1.03 4.10
C LEU A 125 -9.45 2.51 4.02
N ASP A 126 -10.45 3.30 3.64
CA ASP A 126 -10.34 4.76 3.56
C ASP A 126 -10.31 5.34 4.97
N ARG A 127 -9.27 6.14 5.28
CA ARG A 127 -9.02 6.69 6.60
C ARG A 127 -8.58 8.16 6.48
N ASP A 128 -7.58 8.59 7.28
CA ASP A 128 -7.25 10.02 7.45
C ASP A 128 -6.19 10.54 6.46
N THR A 129 -5.53 9.70 5.68
CA THR A 129 -4.32 10.08 4.92
C THR A 129 -4.52 10.31 3.42
N LEU A 130 -5.78 10.32 2.92
CA LEU A 130 -6.11 10.68 1.53
C LEU A 130 -7.10 11.83 1.47
#